data_b3220badaeb401f8d324057fe3223eb2
#
_entry.id   b3220badaeb401f8d324057fe3223eb2
#
_cell.length_a   1.000
_cell.length_b   1.000
_cell.length_c   1.000
_cell.angle_alpha   90.00
_cell.angle_beta   90.00
_cell.angle_gamma   90.00
#
_symmetry.space_group_name_H-M   'P 1'
#
loop_
_entity.id
_entity.type
_entity.pdbx_description
1 polymer ?
#
loop_
_entity_poly.entity_id
_entity_poly.type
_entity_poly.pdbx_seq_one_letter_code
_entity_poly.pdbx_strand_id
1 'polypeptide(L)'
;ATERGIRLRFFHGRGGTISRGAGPTHWFMAALPHGSMSGGFRMTEQGETIAQKYGNLANATYNLELLLAGAAITTANHRHAPKTEDPALEFLPFLADQSQGAYQEFLRADGFIDFYRQVTPIDALENSRIGSRPARRTGKKGHSIADLRAIPWVFSWTQARFYLPGWFGTGSALRALKSQSPERFAALKAALHHSTFLSYVFTNVETNLASANLELMADYAGLVEDKELRERFMRRIVDEFECTRDLLAELFDGPMEERRPRMAKTLGIREAPLKVLHRQQIAILREWRQLVADERESAADAIFPKLLLSINAIASGLRTTG
;
A
#
# COMPACT_ATOMS: atom_id res chain seq x y z
N ALA A 1 32.11 4.57 -2.97
CA ALA A 1 32.32 3.99 -4.29
C ALA A 1 33.03 4.99 -5.20
N THR A 2 32.57 6.21 -5.31
CA THR A 2 33.16 7.27 -6.16
C THR A 2 34.60 7.56 -5.79
N GLU A 3 34.95 7.62 -4.52
CA GLU A 3 36.33 7.82 -4.01
C GLU A 3 37.30 6.71 -4.44
N ARG A 4 36.78 5.53 -4.77
CA ARG A 4 37.55 4.37 -5.25
C ARG A 4 37.40 4.12 -6.75
N GLY A 5 36.82 5.06 -7.51
CA GLY A 5 36.57 4.92 -8.95
C GLY A 5 35.58 3.83 -9.33
N ILE A 6 34.80 3.30 -8.38
CA ILE A 6 33.83 2.24 -8.64
C ILE A 6 32.51 2.85 -9.10
N ARG A 7 32.07 2.46 -10.30
CA ARG A 7 30.77 2.87 -10.84
C ARG A 7 29.67 1.95 -10.31
N LEU A 8 28.77 2.50 -9.48
CA LEU A 8 27.59 1.77 -8.98
C LEU A 8 26.38 1.99 -9.90
N ARG A 9 25.62 0.93 -10.09
CA ARG A 9 24.28 0.98 -10.66
C ARG A 9 23.31 0.36 -9.65
N PHE A 10 22.26 1.08 -9.33
CA PHE A 10 21.23 0.58 -8.45
C PHE A 10 20.16 -0.14 -9.25
N PHE A 11 19.75 -1.29 -8.76
CA PHE A 11 18.60 -2.02 -9.24
C PHE A 11 17.48 -1.89 -8.22
N HIS A 12 16.30 -1.44 -8.64
CA HIS A 12 15.15 -1.30 -7.76
C HIS A 12 14.13 -2.41 -8.04
N GLY A 13 14.00 -3.34 -7.10
CA GLY A 13 12.99 -4.39 -7.11
C GLY A 13 11.65 -3.89 -6.55
N ARG A 14 11.07 -2.84 -7.15
CA ARG A 14 9.80 -2.29 -6.66
C ARG A 14 8.63 -3.25 -6.87
N GLY A 15 7.67 -3.22 -5.95
CA GLY A 15 6.42 -3.96 -6.10
C GLY A 15 5.56 -3.42 -7.24
N GLY A 16 4.69 -4.26 -7.80
CA GLY A 16 3.81 -3.90 -8.92
C GLY A 16 2.62 -3.01 -8.52
N THR A 17 2.30 -2.91 -7.24
CA THR A 17 1.12 -2.17 -6.75
C THR A 17 1.52 -0.98 -5.90
N ILE A 18 0.63 0.04 -5.79
CA ILE A 18 0.86 1.25 -4.99
C ILE A 18 1.07 0.90 -3.53
N SER A 19 0.30 -0.04 -2.98
CA SER A 19 0.45 -0.52 -1.60
C SER A 19 1.83 -1.11 -1.28
N ARG A 20 2.62 -1.40 -2.30
CA ARG A 20 4.01 -1.86 -2.21
C ARG A 20 5.02 -0.83 -2.70
N GLY A 21 4.65 0.46 -2.68
CA GLY A 21 5.52 1.55 -3.12
C GLY A 21 5.63 1.69 -4.64
N ALA A 22 4.66 1.14 -5.40
CA ALA A 22 4.62 1.29 -6.86
C ALA A 22 4.01 2.65 -7.27
N GLY A 23 3.04 2.80 -7.98
CA GLY A 23 2.51 4.02 -8.57
C GLY A 23 3.01 4.19 -10.02
N PRO A 24 2.61 5.24 -10.71
CA PRO A 24 3.05 5.49 -12.08
C PRO A 24 4.57 5.55 -12.16
N THR A 25 5.15 4.77 -13.08
CA THR A 25 6.61 4.61 -13.16
C THR A 25 7.34 5.92 -13.46
N HIS A 26 6.74 6.77 -14.30
CA HIS A 26 7.32 8.09 -14.62
C HIS A 26 7.32 9.05 -13.42
N TRP A 27 6.31 8.98 -12.53
CA TRP A 27 6.30 9.75 -11.28
C TRP A 27 7.39 9.26 -10.33
N PHE A 28 7.55 7.94 -10.22
CA PHE A 28 8.63 7.36 -9.44
C PHE A 28 10.00 7.82 -9.96
N MET A 29 10.22 7.81 -11.27
CA MET A 29 11.49 8.26 -11.85
C MET A 29 11.76 9.75 -11.59
N ALA A 30 10.73 10.60 -11.73
CA ALA A 30 10.84 12.03 -11.42
C ALA A 30 11.15 12.31 -9.94
N ALA A 31 10.77 11.40 -9.05
CA ALA A 31 11.01 11.49 -7.61
C ALA A 31 12.37 10.91 -7.16
N LEU A 32 13.16 10.37 -8.10
CA LEU A 32 14.49 9.81 -7.77
C LEU A 32 15.47 10.91 -7.36
N PRO A 33 16.37 10.65 -6.38
CA PRO A 33 17.40 11.60 -5.99
C PRO A 33 18.26 12.02 -7.17
N HIS A 34 18.60 13.31 -7.23
CA HIS A 34 19.42 13.86 -8.29
C HIS A 34 20.74 13.08 -8.47
N GLY A 35 21.09 12.74 -9.69
CA GLY A 35 22.28 11.97 -10.04
C GLY A 35 22.13 10.45 -9.90
N SER A 36 21.01 9.93 -9.40
CA SER A 36 20.78 8.49 -9.28
C SER A 36 20.42 7.80 -10.60
N MET A 37 20.05 8.57 -11.63
CA MET A 37 19.69 8.07 -12.95
C MET A 37 20.64 8.62 -14.03
N SER A 38 21.29 7.73 -14.76
CA SER A 38 22.34 8.08 -15.75
C SER A 38 22.07 7.47 -17.14
N GLY A 39 20.84 7.55 -17.63
CA GLY A 39 20.47 7.09 -18.97
C GLY A 39 19.91 5.68 -19.07
N GLY A 40 19.87 4.94 -17.98
CA GLY A 40 19.28 3.60 -17.96
C GLY A 40 18.43 3.39 -16.72
N PHE A 41 17.27 2.79 -16.89
CA PHE A 41 16.39 2.38 -15.81
C PHE A 41 16.04 0.90 -15.96
N ARG A 42 16.25 0.12 -14.91
CA ARG A 42 15.89 -1.29 -14.88
C ARG A 42 14.89 -1.54 -13.77
N MET A 43 13.78 -2.15 -14.14
CA MET A 43 12.66 -2.43 -13.24
C MET A 43 12.27 -3.90 -13.35
N THR A 44 11.85 -4.49 -12.23
CA THR A 44 11.16 -5.78 -12.23
C THR A 44 9.67 -5.53 -12.11
N GLU A 45 8.89 -6.11 -13.01
CA GLU A 45 7.43 -6.14 -12.93
C GLU A 45 6.97 -7.58 -12.73
N GLN A 46 5.87 -7.76 -12.00
CA GLN A 46 5.26 -9.07 -11.77
C GLN A 46 4.34 -9.43 -12.94
N GLY A 47 4.08 -10.74 -13.15
CA GLY A 47 3.30 -11.23 -14.27
C GLY A 47 1.95 -10.56 -14.45
N GLU A 48 1.23 -10.31 -13.35
CA GLU A 48 -0.07 -9.64 -13.37
C GLU A 48 0.04 -8.18 -13.82
N THR A 49 1.06 -7.46 -13.36
CA THR A 49 1.34 -6.09 -13.79
C THR A 49 1.71 -6.05 -15.26
N ILE A 50 2.51 -7.02 -15.73
CA ILE A 50 2.86 -7.18 -17.15
C ILE A 50 1.61 -7.40 -17.98
N ALA A 51 0.71 -8.30 -17.56
CA ALA A 51 -0.54 -8.56 -18.26
C ALA A 51 -1.43 -7.33 -18.35
N GLN A 52 -1.55 -6.56 -17.25
CA GLN A 52 -2.36 -5.34 -17.21
C GLN A 52 -1.79 -4.20 -18.07
N LYS A 53 -0.46 -4.01 -18.05
CA LYS A 53 0.19 -2.91 -18.76
C LYS A 53 0.43 -3.21 -20.23
N TYR A 54 0.74 -4.45 -20.56
CA TYR A 54 1.25 -4.84 -21.89
C TYR A 54 0.38 -5.88 -22.60
N GLY A 55 -0.79 -6.24 -22.04
CA GLY A 55 -1.69 -7.27 -22.59
C GLY A 55 -2.39 -6.90 -23.89
N ASN A 56 -2.40 -5.62 -24.27
CA ASN A 56 -2.86 -5.17 -25.56
C ASN A 56 -2.00 -4.01 -26.10
N LEU A 57 -2.02 -3.80 -27.42
CA LEU A 57 -1.15 -2.85 -28.11
C LEU A 57 -1.30 -1.42 -27.57
N ALA A 58 -2.53 -0.92 -27.40
CA ALA A 58 -2.76 0.45 -26.95
C ALA A 58 -2.21 0.70 -25.55
N ASN A 59 -2.47 -0.21 -24.60
CA ASN A 59 -1.94 -0.10 -23.26
C ASN A 59 -0.41 -0.27 -23.23
N ALA A 60 0.12 -1.18 -24.03
CA ALA A 60 1.57 -1.40 -24.13
C ALA A 60 2.28 -0.15 -24.64
N THR A 61 1.81 0.41 -25.76
CA THR A 61 2.35 1.65 -26.33
C THR A 61 2.33 2.78 -25.31
N TYR A 62 1.18 3.05 -24.71
CA TYR A 62 1.04 4.10 -23.69
C TYR A 62 2.00 3.93 -22.51
N ASN A 63 2.11 2.71 -21.96
CA ASN A 63 3.01 2.48 -20.81
C ASN A 63 4.49 2.55 -21.18
N LEU A 64 4.87 2.09 -22.40
CA LEU A 64 6.25 2.18 -22.88
C LEU A 64 6.63 3.63 -23.22
N GLU A 65 5.75 4.40 -23.81
CA GLU A 65 5.97 5.83 -24.05
C GLU A 65 6.18 6.60 -22.75
N LEU A 66 5.34 6.36 -21.73
CA LEU A 66 5.51 6.96 -20.41
C LEU A 66 6.82 6.54 -19.74
N LEU A 67 7.21 5.27 -19.90
CA LEU A 67 8.48 4.76 -19.37
C LEU A 67 9.67 5.45 -20.05
N LEU A 68 9.65 5.52 -21.39
CA LEU A 68 10.71 6.14 -22.18
C LEU A 68 10.80 7.65 -21.91
N ALA A 69 9.68 8.35 -21.94
CA ALA A 69 9.62 9.79 -21.66
C ALA A 69 10.11 10.10 -20.24
N GLY A 70 9.64 9.35 -19.23
CA GLY A 70 10.09 9.51 -17.86
C GLY A 70 11.60 9.26 -17.70
N ALA A 71 12.13 8.22 -18.35
CA ALA A 71 13.55 7.93 -18.32
C ALA A 71 14.40 9.04 -19.00
N ALA A 72 13.94 9.52 -20.16
CA ALA A 72 14.62 10.57 -20.90
C ALA A 72 14.62 11.91 -20.14
N ILE A 73 13.46 12.35 -19.66
CA ILE A 73 13.31 13.61 -18.92
C ILE A 73 14.11 13.57 -17.63
N THR A 74 13.99 12.50 -16.83
CA THR A 74 14.73 12.38 -15.57
C THR A 74 16.24 12.36 -15.82
N THR A 75 16.69 11.66 -16.86
CA THR A 75 18.11 11.63 -17.22
C THR A 75 18.62 13.01 -17.66
N ALA A 76 17.85 13.73 -18.47
CA ALA A 76 18.19 15.07 -18.92
C ALA A 76 18.29 16.04 -17.72
N ASN A 77 17.30 16.00 -16.83
CA ASN A 77 17.28 16.81 -15.61
C ASN A 77 18.50 16.51 -14.71
N HIS A 78 18.83 15.23 -14.51
CA HIS A 78 19.97 14.84 -13.68
C HIS A 78 21.32 15.21 -14.30
N ARG A 79 21.40 15.42 -15.61
CA ARG A 79 22.65 15.81 -16.30
C ARG A 79 22.81 17.31 -16.42
N HIS A 80 21.73 18.03 -16.64
CA HIS A 80 21.77 19.43 -17.10
C HIS A 80 21.17 20.42 -16.12
N ALA A 81 20.23 19.98 -15.27
CA ALA A 81 19.71 20.87 -14.23
C ALA A 81 20.70 20.96 -13.04
N PRO A 82 20.83 22.15 -12.41
CA PRO A 82 21.63 22.27 -11.21
C PRO A 82 21.07 21.39 -10.10
N LYS A 83 21.97 20.79 -9.32
CA LYS A 83 21.57 20.08 -8.11
C LYS A 83 21.06 21.12 -7.10
N THR A 84 19.74 21.20 -6.94
CA THR A 84 19.11 21.95 -5.85
C THR A 84 18.87 21.02 -4.67
N GLU A 85 19.00 21.53 -3.47
CA GLU A 85 18.57 20.79 -2.28
C GLU A 85 17.05 20.62 -2.33
N ASP A 86 16.59 19.38 -2.18
CA ASP A 86 15.16 19.11 -2.12
C ASP A 86 14.62 19.56 -0.75
N PRO A 87 13.66 20.48 -0.71
CA PRO A 87 13.07 20.94 0.54
C PRO A 87 12.45 19.79 1.38
N ALA A 88 12.21 18.63 0.76
CA ALA A 88 11.79 17.43 1.46
C ALA A 88 12.76 16.99 2.56
N LEU A 89 14.06 17.19 2.36
CA LEU A 89 15.10 16.71 3.29
C LEU A 89 14.97 17.29 4.69
N GLU A 90 14.41 18.48 4.83
CA GLU A 90 14.17 19.10 6.14
C GLU A 90 13.12 18.37 6.97
N PHE A 91 12.03 17.90 6.31
CA PHE A 91 10.86 17.34 7.00
C PHE A 91 10.92 15.83 7.16
N LEU A 92 11.61 15.13 6.25
CA LEU A 92 11.60 13.67 6.16
C LEU A 92 12.03 12.95 7.44
N PRO A 93 13.12 13.34 8.14
CA PRO A 93 13.53 12.63 9.35
C PRO A 93 12.43 12.66 10.41
N PHE A 94 11.84 13.85 10.65
CA PHE A 94 10.78 13.98 11.63
C PHE A 94 9.52 13.19 11.24
N LEU A 95 9.04 13.35 10.00
CA LEU A 95 7.84 12.66 9.54
C LEU A 95 8.01 11.14 9.53
N ALA A 96 9.20 10.66 9.13
CA ALA A 96 9.52 9.24 9.14
C ALA A 96 9.54 8.67 10.55
N ASP A 97 10.18 9.36 11.50
CA ASP A 97 10.26 8.94 12.90
C ASP A 97 8.87 8.87 13.54
N GLN A 98 8.06 9.92 13.41
CA GLN A 98 6.72 9.98 13.96
C GLN A 98 5.78 8.94 13.34
N SER A 99 5.82 8.79 12.02
CA SER A 99 5.01 7.81 11.31
C SER A 99 5.40 6.37 11.67
N GLN A 100 6.71 6.09 11.70
CA GLN A 100 7.24 4.79 12.10
C GLN A 100 6.89 4.48 13.57
N GLY A 101 7.01 5.47 14.46
CA GLY A 101 6.66 5.33 15.86
C GLY A 101 5.20 4.92 16.04
N ALA A 102 4.27 5.66 15.44
CA ALA A 102 2.84 5.37 15.49
C ALA A 102 2.50 3.98 14.92
N TYR A 103 3.11 3.63 13.80
CA TYR A 103 2.90 2.32 13.17
C TYR A 103 3.45 1.18 14.03
N GLN A 104 4.66 1.32 14.58
CA GLN A 104 5.25 0.30 15.45
C GLN A 104 4.48 0.13 16.77
N GLU A 105 4.00 1.22 17.37
CA GLU A 105 3.15 1.17 18.55
C GLU A 105 1.86 0.41 18.27
N PHE A 106 1.23 0.64 17.12
CA PHE A 106 0.05 -0.10 16.71
C PHE A 106 0.33 -1.60 16.54
N LEU A 107 1.44 -1.97 15.89
CA LEU A 107 1.83 -3.37 15.67
C LEU A 107 2.24 -4.11 16.93
N ARG A 108 2.78 -3.39 17.94
CA ARG A 108 3.20 -3.96 19.22
C ARG A 108 2.10 -3.97 20.26
N ALA A 109 0.95 -3.38 19.97
CA ALA A 109 -0.18 -3.34 20.89
C ALA A 109 -0.64 -4.78 21.23
N ASP A 110 -0.95 -4.99 22.49
CA ASP A 110 -1.41 -6.30 22.98
C ASP A 110 -2.64 -6.78 22.20
N GLY A 111 -2.62 -8.05 21.80
CA GLY A 111 -3.67 -8.66 20.98
C GLY A 111 -3.66 -8.26 19.48
N PHE A 112 -2.65 -7.49 19.00
CA PHE A 112 -2.59 -7.11 17.60
C PHE A 112 -2.56 -8.32 16.66
N ILE A 113 -1.79 -9.35 16.97
CA ILE A 113 -1.68 -10.55 16.14
C ILE A 113 -3.03 -11.26 16.02
N ASP A 114 -3.76 -11.38 17.13
CA ASP A 114 -5.07 -12.04 17.17
C ASP A 114 -6.09 -11.24 16.34
N PHE A 115 -6.11 -9.91 16.50
CA PHE A 115 -6.91 -9.03 15.65
C PHE A 115 -6.55 -9.19 14.17
N TYR A 116 -5.27 -9.08 13.82
CA TYR A 116 -4.80 -9.16 12.44
C TYR A 116 -5.17 -10.48 11.76
N ARG A 117 -4.97 -11.60 12.45
CA ARG A 117 -5.26 -12.92 11.88
C ARG A 117 -6.75 -13.17 11.68
N GLN A 118 -7.59 -12.57 12.50
CA GLN A 118 -9.04 -12.71 12.37
C GLN A 118 -9.61 -11.72 11.34
N VAL A 119 -9.16 -10.46 11.33
CA VAL A 119 -9.70 -9.42 10.47
C VAL A 119 -9.25 -9.53 9.00
N THR A 120 -8.20 -10.29 8.71
CA THR A 120 -7.68 -10.49 7.35
C THR A 120 -7.72 -11.95 6.93
N PRO A 121 -7.74 -12.26 5.63
CA PRO A 121 -7.70 -13.64 5.14
C PRO A 121 -6.26 -14.20 5.10
N ILE A 122 -5.38 -13.83 6.05
CA ILE A 122 -3.96 -14.22 6.04
C ILE A 122 -3.78 -15.72 6.11
N ASP A 123 -4.61 -16.42 6.88
CA ASP A 123 -4.60 -17.88 7.01
C ASP A 123 -4.91 -18.59 5.68
N ALA A 124 -5.87 -18.08 4.91
CA ALA A 124 -6.15 -18.60 3.57
C ALA A 124 -4.98 -18.31 2.60
N LEU A 125 -4.35 -17.13 2.71
CA LEU A 125 -3.18 -16.77 1.92
C LEU A 125 -1.97 -17.64 2.23
N GLU A 126 -1.78 -18.01 3.51
CA GLU A 126 -0.71 -18.91 3.95
C GLU A 126 -0.87 -20.35 3.40
N ASN A 127 -2.09 -20.79 3.23
CA ASN A 127 -2.43 -22.10 2.65
C ASN A 127 -2.48 -22.06 1.11
N SER A 128 -2.40 -20.87 0.51
CA SER A 128 -2.39 -20.71 -0.94
C SER A 128 -0.96 -20.74 -1.50
N ARG A 129 -0.83 -21.09 -2.80
CA ARG A 129 0.43 -20.98 -3.54
C ARG A 129 0.54 -19.64 -4.29
N ILE A 130 0.10 -18.55 -3.65
CA ILE A 130 0.19 -17.20 -4.25
C ILE A 130 1.64 -16.74 -4.21
N GLY A 131 2.20 -16.47 -5.38
CA GLY A 131 3.59 -16.03 -5.55
C GLY A 131 4.60 -17.18 -5.71
N SER A 132 5.82 -16.82 -6.10
CA SER A 132 6.92 -17.76 -6.37
C SER A 132 7.59 -18.31 -5.11
N ARG A 133 7.19 -17.86 -3.93
CA ARG A 133 7.79 -18.26 -2.64
C ARG A 133 6.72 -18.51 -1.59
N PRO A 134 6.96 -19.43 -0.63
CA PRO A 134 6.05 -19.64 0.49
C PRO A 134 5.73 -18.35 1.23
N ALA A 135 4.51 -18.21 1.73
CA ALA A 135 4.04 -17.02 2.46
C ALA A 135 4.87 -16.75 3.75
N ARG A 136 5.49 -17.76 4.32
CA ARG A 136 6.33 -17.68 5.53
C ARG A 136 7.80 -17.96 5.27
N ARG A 137 8.67 -17.42 6.12
CA ARG A 137 10.13 -17.66 6.09
C ARG A 137 10.49 -18.99 6.76
N THR A 138 9.76 -19.37 7.79
CA THR A 138 9.94 -20.61 8.55
C THR A 138 8.71 -21.49 8.40
N GLY A 139 8.87 -22.79 8.20
CA GLY A 139 7.76 -23.74 8.03
C GLY A 139 6.90 -23.98 9.28
N LYS A 140 7.22 -23.32 10.42
CA LYS A 140 6.44 -23.42 11.66
C LYS A 140 5.29 -22.41 11.65
N LYS A 141 4.12 -22.81 12.13
CA LYS A 141 2.99 -21.92 12.43
C LYS A 141 3.42 -20.98 13.57
N GLY A 142 4.07 -19.86 13.24
CA GLY A 142 4.51 -18.84 14.20
C GLY A 142 3.42 -17.79 14.43
N HIS A 143 3.34 -17.28 15.66
CA HIS A 143 2.45 -16.17 16.02
C HIS A 143 3.14 -14.81 15.86
N SER A 144 4.19 -14.70 15.03
CA SER A 144 4.97 -13.47 14.87
C SER A 144 4.82 -12.86 13.47
N ILE A 145 4.69 -11.53 13.42
CA ILE A 145 4.75 -10.75 12.16
C ILE A 145 6.10 -10.95 11.46
N ALA A 146 7.18 -11.14 12.22
CA ALA A 146 8.54 -11.32 11.68
C ALA A 146 8.67 -12.56 10.77
N ASP A 147 7.81 -13.55 10.95
CA ASP A 147 7.79 -14.75 10.12
C ASP A 147 7.09 -14.54 8.77
N LEU A 148 6.25 -13.51 8.66
CA LEU A 148 5.54 -13.20 7.42
C LEU A 148 6.49 -12.53 6.40
N ARG A 149 6.26 -12.85 5.13
CA ARG A 149 6.88 -12.12 4.03
C ARG A 149 6.09 -10.85 3.72
N ALA A 150 6.79 -9.85 3.19
CA ALA A 150 6.17 -8.56 2.87
C ALA A 150 4.96 -8.66 1.92
N ILE A 151 4.98 -9.58 0.96
CA ILE A 151 3.87 -9.77 0.01
C ILE A 151 2.60 -10.23 0.72
N PRO A 152 2.57 -11.36 1.45
CA PRO A 152 1.39 -11.78 2.20
C PRO A 152 0.91 -10.74 3.21
N TRP A 153 1.84 -10.05 3.89
CA TRP A 153 1.52 -8.98 4.82
C TRP A 153 0.71 -7.86 4.16
N VAL A 154 1.25 -7.26 3.11
CA VAL A 154 0.57 -6.16 2.41
C VAL A 154 -0.71 -6.63 1.73
N PHE A 155 -0.68 -7.83 1.13
CA PHE A 155 -1.79 -8.36 0.37
C PHE A 155 -2.99 -8.71 1.26
N SER A 156 -2.79 -9.25 2.46
CA SER A 156 -3.89 -9.54 3.40
C SER A 156 -4.66 -8.29 3.81
N TRP A 157 -3.96 -7.19 4.11
CA TRP A 157 -4.58 -5.90 4.40
C TRP A 157 -5.33 -5.30 3.22
N THR A 158 -4.78 -5.49 2.01
CA THR A 158 -5.44 -5.07 0.77
C THR A 158 -6.72 -5.88 0.52
N GLN A 159 -6.67 -7.19 0.73
CA GLN A 159 -7.80 -8.10 0.59
C GLN A 159 -8.94 -7.78 1.56
N ALA A 160 -8.66 -7.24 2.73
CA ALA A 160 -9.66 -6.80 3.68
C ALA A 160 -9.99 -5.28 3.58
N ARG A 161 -9.54 -4.60 2.50
CA ARG A 161 -9.81 -3.17 2.21
C ARG A 161 -9.27 -2.19 3.25
N PHE A 162 -8.29 -2.59 4.05
CA PHE A 162 -7.60 -1.70 4.99
C PHE A 162 -6.49 -0.89 4.33
N TYR A 163 -5.71 -1.47 3.44
CA TYR A 163 -4.50 -0.87 2.85
C TYR A 163 -3.54 -0.27 3.90
N LEU A 164 -3.64 -0.76 5.12
CA LEU A 164 -3.07 -0.18 6.34
C LEU A 164 -1.58 0.18 6.23
N PRO A 165 -0.69 -0.70 5.68
CA PRO A 165 0.73 -0.38 5.55
C PRO A 165 1.05 0.82 4.63
N GLY A 166 0.08 1.27 3.84
CA GLY A 166 0.28 2.34 2.86
C GLY A 166 -0.06 3.75 3.37
N TRP A 167 -0.70 3.86 4.55
CA TRP A 167 -1.14 5.17 5.05
C TRP A 167 -1.09 5.33 6.57
N PHE A 168 -1.15 4.24 7.36
CA PHE A 168 -1.20 4.31 8.82
C PHE A 168 0.07 4.94 9.39
N GLY A 169 -0.11 5.89 10.30
CA GLY A 169 0.96 6.68 10.92
C GLY A 169 1.21 8.02 10.23
N THR A 170 0.70 8.23 9.01
CA THR A 170 0.89 9.51 8.31
C THR A 170 0.10 10.64 8.96
N GLY A 171 -1.16 10.40 9.36
CA GLY A 171 -1.98 11.36 10.08
C GLY A 171 -1.36 11.76 11.41
N SER A 172 -0.88 10.78 12.17
CA SER A 172 -0.15 11.01 13.42
C SER A 172 1.10 11.87 13.21
N ALA A 173 1.88 11.61 12.17
CA ALA A 173 3.09 12.39 11.87
C ALA A 173 2.76 13.84 11.46
N LEU A 174 1.78 14.03 10.58
CA LEU A 174 1.34 15.35 10.15
C LEU A 174 0.72 16.15 11.31
N ARG A 175 -0.09 15.51 12.15
CA ARG A 175 -0.66 16.12 13.35
C ARG A 175 0.41 16.53 14.34
N ALA A 176 1.42 15.68 14.58
CA ALA A 176 2.54 16.03 15.44
C ALA A 176 3.31 17.24 14.91
N LEU A 177 3.62 17.28 13.62
CA LEU A 177 4.29 18.43 12.99
C LEU A 177 3.45 19.70 13.15
N LYS A 178 2.17 19.67 12.83
CA LYS A 178 1.26 20.79 12.89
C LYS A 178 1.09 21.31 14.33
N SER A 179 0.99 20.42 15.31
CA SER A 179 0.82 20.77 16.71
C SER A 179 2.10 21.36 17.33
N GLN A 180 3.27 20.88 16.91
CA GLN A 180 4.55 21.40 17.41
C GLN A 180 4.93 22.73 16.77
N SER A 181 4.66 22.91 15.48
CA SER A 181 4.94 24.14 14.73
C SER A 181 4.02 24.26 13.52
N PRO A 182 2.95 25.06 13.63
CA PRO A 182 2.09 25.37 12.48
C PRO A 182 2.85 25.98 11.30
N GLU A 183 3.92 26.76 11.59
CA GLU A 183 4.76 27.36 10.55
C GLU A 183 5.52 26.30 9.75
N ARG A 184 6.02 25.25 10.40
CA ARG A 184 6.69 24.14 9.72
C ARG A 184 5.69 23.30 8.91
N PHE A 185 4.46 23.16 9.37
CA PHE A 185 3.42 22.52 8.57
C PHE A 185 3.08 23.34 7.31
N ALA A 186 2.98 24.67 7.43
CA ALA A 186 2.79 25.55 6.29
C ALA A 186 3.99 25.50 5.31
N ALA A 187 5.23 25.41 5.84
CA ALA A 187 6.42 25.24 5.02
C ALA A 187 6.45 23.86 4.30
N LEU A 188 6.04 22.78 4.96
CA LEU A 188 5.86 21.48 4.33
C LEU A 188 4.85 21.56 3.18
N LYS A 189 3.72 22.22 3.39
CA LYS A 189 2.70 22.45 2.36
C LYS A 189 3.25 23.22 1.17
N ALA A 190 4.01 24.27 1.39
CA ALA A 190 4.68 25.00 0.33
C ALA A 190 5.74 24.14 -0.40
N ALA A 191 6.53 23.36 0.35
CA ALA A 191 7.53 22.46 -0.20
C ALA A 191 6.94 21.37 -1.11
N LEU A 192 5.71 20.94 -0.83
CA LEU A 192 5.01 19.94 -1.63
C LEU A 192 4.85 20.34 -3.10
N HIS A 193 4.68 21.63 -3.39
CA HIS A 193 4.55 22.16 -4.75
C HIS A 193 5.88 22.16 -5.53
N HIS A 194 7.00 22.07 -4.84
CA HIS A 194 8.35 22.17 -5.43
C HIS A 194 9.13 20.85 -5.36
N SER A 195 8.77 19.95 -4.44
CA SER A 195 9.41 18.65 -4.27
C SER A 195 8.61 17.55 -4.98
N THR A 196 9.17 17.02 -6.07
CA THR A 196 8.59 15.84 -6.75
C THR A 196 8.58 14.62 -5.85
N PHE A 197 9.55 14.51 -4.93
CA PHE A 197 9.61 13.40 -3.97
C PHE A 197 8.48 13.46 -2.94
N LEU A 198 8.26 14.61 -2.27
CA LEU A 198 7.14 14.78 -1.33
C LEU A 198 5.80 14.54 -2.01
N SER A 199 5.60 15.17 -3.17
CA SER A 199 4.39 14.99 -3.97
C SER A 199 4.14 13.52 -4.31
N TYR A 200 5.18 12.79 -4.70
CA TYR A 200 5.09 11.35 -4.97
C TYR A 200 4.70 10.54 -3.73
N VAL A 201 5.36 10.79 -2.59
CA VAL A 201 5.11 10.06 -1.34
C VAL A 201 3.67 10.29 -0.87
N PHE A 202 3.25 11.54 -0.69
CA PHE A 202 1.91 11.85 -0.19
C PHE A 202 0.79 11.47 -1.17
N THR A 203 1.04 11.55 -2.47
CA THR A 203 0.09 11.04 -3.48
C THR A 203 -0.09 9.52 -3.39
N ASN A 204 0.97 8.77 -3.07
CA ASN A 204 0.85 7.33 -2.85
C ASN A 204 0.12 7.01 -1.54
N VAL A 205 0.39 7.74 -0.46
CA VAL A 205 -0.37 7.63 0.80
C VAL A 205 -1.86 7.87 0.55
N GLU A 206 -2.20 8.98 -0.11
CA GLU A 206 -3.58 9.33 -0.47
C GLU A 206 -4.24 8.25 -1.35
N THR A 207 -3.51 7.66 -2.29
CA THR A 207 -4.03 6.60 -3.15
C THR A 207 -4.36 5.33 -2.36
N ASN A 208 -3.51 4.96 -1.39
CA ASN A 208 -3.79 3.83 -0.50
C ASN A 208 -4.99 4.12 0.41
N LEU A 209 -5.05 5.32 0.99
CA LEU A 209 -6.16 5.75 1.84
C LEU A 209 -7.48 5.75 1.07
N ALA A 210 -7.52 6.32 -0.13
CA ALA A 210 -8.70 6.34 -0.99
C ALA A 210 -9.12 4.95 -1.50
N SER A 211 -8.19 3.99 -1.54
CA SER A 211 -8.49 2.60 -1.88
C SER A 211 -9.03 1.80 -0.70
N ALA A 212 -8.84 2.28 0.52
CA ALA A 212 -9.41 1.70 1.72
C ALA A 212 -10.93 1.99 1.79
N ASN A 213 -11.67 1.21 2.60
CA ASN A 213 -13.12 1.37 2.71
C ASN A 213 -13.58 1.03 4.13
N LEU A 214 -14.05 2.04 4.87
CA LEU A 214 -14.43 1.90 6.27
C LEU A 214 -15.60 0.92 6.49
N GLU A 215 -16.56 0.88 5.56
CA GLU A 215 -17.70 -0.05 5.65
C GLU A 215 -17.20 -1.52 5.54
N LEU A 216 -16.36 -1.80 4.55
CA LEU A 216 -15.78 -3.13 4.38
C LEU A 216 -14.79 -3.50 5.50
N MET A 217 -14.03 -2.53 6.02
CA MET A 217 -13.21 -2.74 7.21
C MET A 217 -14.06 -3.20 8.40
N ALA A 218 -15.24 -2.56 8.61
CA ALA A 218 -16.18 -2.95 9.66
C ALA A 218 -16.77 -4.35 9.40
N ASP A 219 -17.12 -4.66 8.15
CA ASP A 219 -17.60 -6.00 7.75
C ASP A 219 -16.56 -7.09 8.07
N TYR A 220 -15.28 -6.88 7.72
CA TYR A 220 -14.18 -7.80 8.06
C TYR A 220 -13.90 -7.84 9.57
N ALA A 221 -13.99 -6.71 10.26
CA ALA A 221 -13.84 -6.66 11.71
C ALA A 221 -14.89 -7.51 12.43
N GLY A 222 -16.06 -7.73 11.82
CA GLY A 222 -17.07 -8.68 12.29
C GLY A 222 -16.61 -10.16 12.31
N LEU A 223 -15.43 -10.47 11.80
CA LEU A 223 -14.80 -11.79 11.95
C LEU A 223 -14.00 -11.92 13.26
N VAL A 224 -13.71 -10.81 13.95
CA VAL A 224 -13.00 -10.82 15.23
C VAL A 224 -14.00 -11.15 16.34
N GLU A 225 -13.79 -12.28 17.01
CA GLU A 225 -14.73 -12.80 18.02
C GLU A 225 -14.75 -11.95 19.27
N ASP A 226 -13.59 -11.55 19.77
CA ASP A 226 -13.47 -10.67 20.94
C ASP A 226 -13.92 -9.25 20.57
N LYS A 227 -15.03 -8.84 21.15
CA LYS A 227 -15.64 -7.52 20.92
C LYS A 227 -14.77 -6.38 21.41
N GLU A 228 -14.13 -6.50 22.55
CA GLU A 228 -13.28 -5.44 23.12
C GLU A 228 -12.01 -5.26 22.28
N LEU A 229 -11.41 -6.36 21.88
CA LEU A 229 -10.27 -6.37 20.96
C LEU A 229 -10.62 -5.68 19.64
N ARG A 230 -11.74 -6.08 19.05
CA ARG A 230 -12.24 -5.51 17.79
C ARG A 230 -12.46 -4.00 17.90
N GLU A 231 -13.20 -3.55 18.91
CA GLU A 231 -13.53 -2.13 19.09
C GLU A 231 -12.30 -1.28 19.36
N ARG A 232 -11.35 -1.80 20.15
CA ARG A 232 -10.09 -1.13 20.48
C ARG A 232 -9.23 -0.87 19.22
N PHE A 233 -9.04 -1.90 18.39
CA PHE A 233 -8.23 -1.76 17.19
C PHE A 233 -8.95 -0.96 16.10
N MET A 234 -10.24 -1.20 15.88
CA MET A 234 -11.01 -0.45 14.89
C MET A 234 -11.07 1.03 15.21
N ARG A 235 -11.23 1.42 16.48
CA ARG A 235 -11.19 2.84 16.87
C ARG A 235 -9.86 3.47 16.48
N ARG A 236 -8.74 2.86 16.81
CA ARG A 236 -7.41 3.38 16.42
C ARG A 236 -7.25 3.49 14.91
N ILE A 237 -7.77 2.53 14.14
CA ILE A 237 -7.71 2.54 12.69
C ILE A 237 -8.58 3.66 12.11
N VAL A 238 -9.80 3.84 12.61
CA VAL A 238 -10.72 4.88 12.13
C VAL A 238 -10.18 6.28 12.48
N ASP A 239 -9.72 6.47 13.72
CA ASP A 239 -9.15 7.75 14.17
C ASP A 239 -7.94 8.17 13.31
N GLU A 240 -7.05 7.22 13.00
CA GLU A 240 -5.88 7.47 12.14
C GLU A 240 -6.28 7.68 10.68
N PHE A 241 -7.30 6.96 10.19
CA PHE A 241 -7.83 7.13 8.84
C PHE A 241 -8.38 8.53 8.62
N GLU A 242 -9.24 8.98 9.53
CA GLU A 242 -9.87 10.32 9.47
C GLU A 242 -8.82 11.42 9.62
N CYS A 243 -7.91 11.27 10.58
CA CYS A 243 -6.80 12.20 10.76
C CYS A 243 -5.93 12.31 9.50
N THR A 244 -5.59 11.17 8.88
CA THR A 244 -4.78 11.14 7.65
C THR A 244 -5.52 11.81 6.50
N ARG A 245 -6.82 11.50 6.31
CA ARG A 245 -7.66 12.09 5.27
C ARG A 245 -7.70 13.61 5.37
N ASP A 246 -8.03 14.10 6.57
CA ASP A 246 -8.25 15.52 6.80
C ASP A 246 -6.95 16.32 6.65
N LEU A 247 -5.84 15.82 7.18
CA LEU A 247 -4.54 16.47 7.06
C LEU A 247 -3.95 16.39 5.64
N LEU A 248 -4.22 15.32 4.89
CA LEU A 248 -3.85 15.27 3.47
C LEU A 248 -4.68 16.27 2.64
N ALA A 249 -5.98 16.39 2.92
CA ALA A 249 -6.81 17.39 2.26
C ALA A 249 -6.34 18.82 2.55
N GLU A 250 -5.93 19.11 3.77
CA GLU A 250 -5.32 20.39 4.12
C GLU A 250 -3.96 20.61 3.45
N LEU A 251 -3.11 19.58 3.43
CA LEU A 251 -1.79 19.64 2.83
C LEU A 251 -1.84 19.88 1.31
N PHE A 252 -2.84 19.33 0.65
CA PHE A 252 -3.04 19.45 -0.80
C PHE A 252 -4.03 20.54 -1.23
N ASP A 253 -4.51 21.38 -0.32
CA ASP A 253 -5.50 22.44 -0.61
C ASP A 253 -6.86 21.94 -1.12
N GLY A 254 -7.26 20.76 -0.74
CA GLY A 254 -8.57 20.22 -1.09
C GLY A 254 -8.66 18.71 -1.06
N PRO A 255 -9.87 18.15 -1.05
CA PRO A 255 -10.09 16.72 -1.00
C PRO A 255 -9.62 16.03 -2.31
N MET A 256 -9.26 14.75 -2.18
CA MET A 256 -8.76 13.95 -3.29
C MET A 256 -9.74 13.90 -4.49
N GLU A 257 -11.02 13.82 -4.22
CA GLU A 257 -12.08 13.70 -5.22
C GLU A 257 -12.12 14.89 -6.18
N GLU A 258 -11.85 16.09 -5.69
CA GLU A 258 -11.81 17.32 -6.48
C GLU A 258 -10.50 17.44 -7.29
N ARG A 259 -9.39 17.10 -6.67
CA ARG A 259 -8.06 17.20 -7.27
C ARG A 259 -7.73 16.07 -8.24
N ARG A 260 -8.31 14.87 -8.00
CA ARG A 260 -8.04 13.64 -8.77
C ARG A 260 -9.35 12.97 -9.23
N PRO A 261 -10.23 13.69 -9.97
CA PRO A 261 -11.58 13.20 -10.30
C PRO A 261 -11.58 11.91 -11.13
N ARG A 262 -10.56 11.69 -11.96
CA ARG A 262 -10.39 10.43 -12.70
C ARG A 262 -10.20 9.25 -11.75
N MET A 263 -9.40 9.42 -10.70
CA MET A 263 -9.19 8.38 -9.71
C MET A 263 -10.46 8.12 -8.90
N ALA A 264 -11.09 9.17 -8.39
CA ALA A 264 -12.35 9.08 -7.67
C ALA A 264 -13.43 8.33 -8.47
N LYS A 265 -13.61 8.68 -9.74
CA LYS A 265 -14.53 7.99 -10.66
C LYS A 265 -14.16 6.51 -10.84
N THR A 266 -12.87 6.21 -11.00
CA THR A 266 -12.38 4.83 -11.19
C THR A 266 -12.64 3.97 -9.96
N LEU A 267 -12.42 4.52 -8.76
CA LEU A 267 -12.74 3.84 -7.50
C LEU A 267 -14.25 3.63 -7.35
N GLY A 268 -15.04 4.67 -7.59
CA GLY A 268 -16.50 4.62 -7.48
C GLY A 268 -17.16 3.57 -8.38
N ILE A 269 -16.71 3.45 -9.65
CA ILE A 269 -17.25 2.44 -10.58
C ILE A 269 -17.01 1.01 -10.07
N ARG A 270 -15.92 0.74 -9.37
CA ARG A 270 -15.57 -0.59 -8.85
C ARG A 270 -16.24 -0.91 -7.52
N GLU A 271 -16.71 0.09 -6.80
CA GLU A 271 -17.11 -0.07 -5.40
C GLU A 271 -18.27 -1.05 -5.24
N ALA A 272 -19.37 -0.89 -6.00
CA ALA A 272 -20.56 -1.73 -5.86
C ALA A 272 -20.28 -3.22 -6.14
N PRO A 273 -19.64 -3.62 -7.27
CA PRO A 273 -19.33 -5.02 -7.51
C PRO A 273 -18.31 -5.59 -6.52
N LEU A 274 -17.33 -4.78 -6.07
CA LEU A 274 -16.38 -5.23 -5.07
C LEU A 274 -17.03 -5.49 -3.71
N LYS A 275 -17.97 -4.66 -3.27
CA LYS A 275 -18.72 -4.91 -2.02
C LYS A 275 -19.40 -6.27 -2.01
N VAL A 276 -20.02 -6.67 -3.11
CA VAL A 276 -20.64 -7.99 -3.23
C VAL A 276 -19.60 -9.10 -3.08
N LEU A 277 -18.48 -9.01 -3.79
CA LEU A 277 -17.40 -10.00 -3.71
C LEU A 277 -16.79 -10.08 -2.31
N HIS A 278 -16.57 -8.94 -1.63
CA HIS A 278 -16.03 -8.91 -0.28
C HIS A 278 -16.99 -9.57 0.74
N ARG A 279 -18.28 -9.28 0.67
CA ARG A 279 -19.28 -9.92 1.56
C ARG A 279 -19.37 -11.42 1.32
N GLN A 280 -19.29 -11.86 0.07
CA GLN A 280 -19.20 -13.27 -0.26
C GLN A 280 -17.91 -13.89 0.29
N GLN A 281 -16.76 -13.24 0.14
CA GLN A 281 -15.50 -13.72 0.72
C GLN A 281 -15.56 -13.84 2.23
N ILE A 282 -16.14 -12.87 2.93
CA ILE A 282 -16.31 -12.88 4.40
C ILE A 282 -17.15 -14.10 4.83
N ALA A 283 -18.26 -14.38 4.11
CA ALA A 283 -19.11 -15.53 4.40
C ALA A 283 -18.35 -16.85 4.21
N ILE A 284 -17.67 -17.03 3.08
CA ILE A 284 -16.89 -18.23 2.78
C ILE A 284 -15.72 -18.39 3.77
N LEU A 285 -15.04 -17.29 4.12
CA LEU A 285 -13.92 -17.30 5.07
C LEU A 285 -14.37 -17.72 6.47
N ARG A 286 -15.54 -17.23 6.91
CA ARG A 286 -16.13 -17.63 8.20
C ARG A 286 -16.48 -19.11 8.22
N GLU A 287 -17.14 -19.61 7.16
CA GLU A 287 -17.49 -21.02 7.02
C GLU A 287 -16.23 -21.90 7.00
N TRP A 288 -15.24 -21.53 6.21
CA TRP A 288 -13.99 -22.27 6.11
C TRP A 288 -13.26 -22.37 7.46
N ARG A 289 -13.14 -21.24 8.19
CA ARG A 289 -12.53 -21.21 9.52
C ARG A 289 -13.28 -22.09 10.51
N GLN A 290 -14.60 -22.06 10.49
CA GLN A 290 -15.43 -22.93 11.35
C GLN A 290 -15.19 -24.40 11.04
N LEU A 291 -15.15 -24.79 9.77
CA LEU A 291 -14.87 -26.18 9.38
C LEU A 291 -13.47 -26.64 9.78
N VAL A 292 -12.48 -25.75 9.71
CA VAL A 292 -11.11 -26.03 10.20
C VAL A 292 -11.09 -26.19 11.73
N ALA A 293 -11.80 -25.33 12.45
CA ALA A 293 -11.91 -25.41 13.92
C ALA A 293 -12.65 -26.67 14.39
N ASP A 294 -13.64 -27.13 13.63
CA ASP A 294 -14.43 -28.35 13.88
C ASP A 294 -13.68 -29.64 13.41
N GLU A 295 -12.43 -29.53 12.96
CA GLU A 295 -11.61 -30.64 12.41
C GLU A 295 -12.26 -31.36 11.22
N ARG A 296 -13.13 -30.68 10.47
CA ARG A 296 -13.83 -31.19 9.29
C ARG A 296 -13.00 -30.95 8.01
N GLU A 297 -11.81 -31.52 7.95
CA GLU A 297 -10.81 -31.26 6.89
C GLU A 297 -11.37 -31.44 5.48
N SER A 298 -12.06 -32.54 5.20
CA SER A 298 -12.62 -32.82 3.86
C SER A 298 -13.63 -31.75 3.42
N ALA A 299 -14.44 -31.22 4.34
CA ALA A 299 -15.39 -30.16 4.04
C ALA A 299 -14.68 -28.80 3.87
N ALA A 300 -13.66 -28.52 4.69
CA ALA A 300 -12.84 -27.33 4.54
C ALA A 300 -12.10 -27.32 3.19
N ASP A 301 -11.51 -28.43 2.79
CA ASP A 301 -10.84 -28.61 1.48
C ASP A 301 -11.81 -28.42 0.30
N ALA A 302 -13.06 -28.85 0.45
CA ALA A 302 -14.08 -28.71 -0.61
C ALA A 302 -14.48 -27.25 -0.87
N ILE A 303 -14.44 -26.37 0.13
CA ILE A 303 -14.79 -24.94 -0.05
C ILE A 303 -13.57 -24.06 -0.28
N PHE A 304 -12.37 -24.50 0.06
CA PHE A 304 -11.14 -23.71 -0.07
C PHE A 304 -10.89 -23.17 -1.49
N PRO A 305 -11.12 -23.92 -2.60
CA PRO A 305 -11.02 -23.37 -3.95
C PRO A 305 -11.95 -22.18 -4.22
N LYS A 306 -13.16 -22.16 -3.61
CA LYS A 306 -14.10 -21.04 -3.75
C LYS A 306 -13.55 -19.78 -3.03
N LEU A 307 -12.91 -19.97 -1.87
CA LEU A 307 -12.24 -18.90 -1.15
C LEU A 307 -11.09 -18.31 -1.97
N LEU A 308 -10.24 -19.16 -2.56
CA LEU A 308 -9.15 -18.72 -3.44
C LEU A 308 -9.66 -17.98 -4.68
N LEU A 309 -10.76 -18.45 -5.26
CA LEU A 309 -11.40 -17.78 -6.40
C LEU A 309 -11.87 -16.36 -6.02
N SER A 310 -12.49 -16.20 -4.83
CA SER A 310 -12.91 -14.89 -4.32
C SER A 310 -11.71 -13.94 -4.09
N ILE A 311 -10.62 -14.45 -3.52
CA ILE A 311 -9.36 -13.70 -3.33
C ILE A 311 -8.82 -13.20 -4.68
N ASN A 312 -8.78 -14.08 -5.69
CA ASN A 312 -8.30 -13.71 -7.02
C ASN A 312 -9.23 -12.70 -7.72
N ALA A 313 -10.54 -12.87 -7.58
CA ALA A 313 -11.52 -11.95 -8.15
C ALA A 313 -11.40 -10.55 -7.54
N ILE A 314 -11.27 -10.45 -6.22
CA ILE A 314 -11.05 -9.19 -5.51
C ILE A 314 -9.72 -8.56 -5.92
N ALA A 315 -8.63 -9.34 -5.96
CA ALA A 315 -7.32 -8.86 -6.39
C ALA A 315 -7.35 -8.27 -7.81
N SER A 316 -8.02 -8.96 -8.72
CA SER A 316 -8.23 -8.50 -10.11
C SER A 316 -9.05 -7.21 -10.16
N GLY A 317 -10.16 -7.13 -9.41
CA GLY A 317 -11.01 -5.95 -9.32
C GLY A 317 -10.31 -4.74 -8.72
N LEU A 318 -9.47 -4.95 -7.70
CA LEU A 318 -8.65 -3.92 -7.08
C LEU A 318 -7.42 -3.56 -7.94
N ARG A 319 -7.04 -4.40 -8.90
CA ARG A 319 -5.76 -4.32 -9.64
C ARG A 319 -4.55 -4.34 -8.71
N THR A 320 -4.67 -5.10 -7.65
CA THR A 320 -3.61 -5.30 -6.66
C THR A 320 -3.35 -6.79 -6.56
N THR A 321 -2.14 -7.16 -6.87
CA THR A 321 -1.63 -8.49 -6.63
C THR A 321 -0.55 -8.39 -5.58
N GLY A 322 -0.58 -9.26 -4.62
CA GLY A 322 0.29 -9.24 -3.45
C GLY A 322 1.67 -8.67 -3.56
#